data_05e3eaf91411f84bc4a2b777cc230fcd
#
_entry.id   05e3eaf91411f84bc4a2b777cc230fcd
#
_cell.length_a   1.000
_cell.length_b   1.000
_cell.length_c   1.000
_cell.angle_alpha   90.00
_cell.angle_beta   90.00
_cell.angle_gamma   90.00
#
_symmetry.space_group_name_H-M   'P 1'
#
loop_
_entity.id
_entity.type
_entity.pdbx_description
1 polymer ?
#
loop_
_entity_poly.entity_id
_entity_poly.type
_entity_poly.pdbx_seq_one_letter_code
_entity_poly.pdbx_strand_id
1 'polypeptide(L)'
;MIRKMFLLKATPLGALPFLRGKEYERQGWAPARRFSMNKQVGAEGIFDARQLGAPKMLILGVQHTFAMFGATVLVPLLTGLSVSTTLLCAGLGTLLFHLITKGKVPAFLGSSFAFLGGFGIVAPMLPDASGNQTVPNTEMLPYACAAVACAGLVYVVISLLISAFGIGRIMRFFPPVVTGPIIISIGLILSSSAVSNASNNWLLAIVALAVVIVCNIWGKGMVKILPILIGVIVSYLVALAIGAVNFDAIGQAAWFGLPLHTSEMGLFRFDGSPEFVSALFTIMPIAIATVMEHIGDIASISATTGKNFIRDPGLNRTIMGDGLATALAGLLGGPANTTYGENTGVLALSKVYDPRVVRIAACFALLFSFCPKFEALINTIPSGIIGGISFILYGMISAIGVRNVVENQVDFTNSRNLIIAAVILVSALGFNAYGGITIPVGSYSISLTGLAIASLLGILLNAILPGNDYAFDKVEGGEQGLNMQV
;
A
#
# COMPACT_ATOMS: atom_id res chain seq x y z
N MET A 1 32.59 -28.91 31.99
CA MET A 1 31.18 -29.21 32.30
C MET A 1 30.27 -28.87 31.10
N ILE A 2 30.75 -29.08 29.87
CA ILE A 2 29.98 -28.88 28.61
C ILE A 2 30.42 -30.00 27.65
N ARG A 3 30.01 -31.28 27.99
CA ARG A 3 30.30 -32.42 27.09
C ARG A 3 29.43 -33.63 27.44
N LYS A 4 28.12 -33.43 27.64
CA LYS A 4 27.16 -34.54 27.87
C LYS A 4 25.74 -34.08 27.48
N MET A 5 25.51 -33.90 26.20
CA MET A 5 24.10 -33.77 25.71
C MET A 5 24.02 -33.90 24.18
N PHE A 6 24.56 -35.01 23.65
CA PHE A 6 24.27 -35.44 22.28
C PHE A 6 24.52 -36.96 22.21
N LEU A 7 23.55 -37.76 22.63
CA LEU A 7 23.40 -39.16 22.27
C LEU A 7 21.96 -39.58 22.61
N LEU A 8 21.04 -39.40 21.69
CA LEU A 8 19.80 -40.16 21.67
C LEU A 8 19.75 -40.96 20.37
N LYS A 9 19.66 -42.26 20.61
CA LYS A 9 19.75 -43.37 19.67
C LYS A 9 18.62 -43.37 18.66
N ALA A 10 18.96 -43.63 17.41
CA ALA A 10 18.07 -44.13 16.39
C ALA A 10 17.60 -45.55 16.71
N THR A 11 16.32 -45.84 16.61
CA THR A 11 15.74 -47.17 16.52
C THR A 11 15.05 -47.37 15.17
N PRO A 12 15.15 -48.55 14.56
CA PRO A 12 14.73 -48.76 13.17
C PRO A 12 13.25 -49.10 13.03
N LEU A 13 12.72 -48.73 11.84
CA LEU A 13 11.38 -49.08 11.39
C LEU A 13 11.12 -50.58 11.37
N GLY A 14 10.07 -51.00 12.04
CA GLY A 14 9.50 -52.36 11.96
C GLY A 14 8.08 -52.28 11.37
N ALA A 15 7.91 -53.01 10.33
CA ALA A 15 6.75 -53.51 9.58
C ALA A 15 5.32 -53.25 10.11
N LEU A 16 4.47 -52.71 9.24
CA LEU A 16 3.01 -52.74 9.29
C LEU A 16 2.45 -54.09 8.82
N PRO A 17 1.42 -54.66 9.44
CA PRO A 17 0.62 -55.70 8.82
C PRO A 17 -0.66 -55.15 8.21
N PHE A 18 -0.88 -55.58 6.98
CA PHE A 18 -2.18 -55.51 6.25
C PHE A 18 -3.28 -56.20 7.04
N LEU A 19 -4.42 -55.59 7.18
CA LEU A 19 -5.69 -56.24 7.49
C LEU A 19 -6.77 -55.83 6.53
N ARG A 20 -7.34 -56.90 5.94
CA ARG A 20 -8.45 -57.01 4.99
C ARG A 20 -9.73 -56.37 5.49
N GLY A 21 -10.55 -56.00 4.53
CA GLY A 21 -11.89 -55.45 4.66
C GLY A 21 -12.91 -56.34 5.39
N LYS A 22 -13.89 -55.68 5.95
CA LYS A 22 -15.21 -56.26 6.24
C LYS A 22 -16.27 -55.26 5.89
N GLU A 23 -17.25 -55.79 5.18
CA GLU A 23 -18.56 -55.24 4.85
C GLU A 23 -19.26 -54.68 6.07
N TYR A 24 -19.94 -53.56 5.91
CA TYR A 24 -21.05 -53.19 6.75
C TYR A 24 -22.27 -52.85 5.91
N GLU A 25 -23.29 -53.67 6.21
CA GLU A 25 -24.60 -53.67 5.62
C GLU A 25 -25.41 -52.40 5.91
N ARG A 26 -26.37 -52.22 5.04
CA ARG A 26 -27.49 -51.26 5.05
C ARG A 26 -28.22 -51.22 6.40
N GLN A 27 -28.40 -50.04 6.93
CA GLN A 27 -29.55 -49.75 7.82
C GLN A 27 -30.21 -48.42 7.50
N GLY A 28 -31.47 -48.53 7.23
CA GLY A 28 -32.65 -47.72 7.40
C GLY A 28 -32.54 -46.17 7.25
N TRP A 29 -33.23 -45.68 6.26
CA TRP A 29 -33.63 -44.25 6.15
C TRP A 29 -34.56 -43.91 7.34
N ALA A 30 -34.13 -42.95 8.19
CA ALA A 30 -34.99 -42.20 9.09
C ALA A 30 -35.12 -40.73 8.57
N PRO A 31 -36.30 -40.10 8.69
CA PRO A 31 -36.57 -38.81 8.06
C PRO A 31 -35.74 -37.69 8.71
N ALA A 32 -35.19 -36.83 7.87
CA ALA A 32 -34.37 -35.68 8.22
C ALA A 32 -35.09 -34.77 9.24
N ARG A 33 -34.62 -34.75 10.48
CA ARG A 33 -34.88 -33.67 11.41
C ARG A 33 -34.24 -32.40 10.84
N ARG A 34 -35.03 -31.37 10.60
CA ARG A 34 -34.58 -30.01 10.37
C ARG A 34 -33.75 -29.57 11.59
N PHE A 35 -32.46 -29.76 11.55
CA PHE A 35 -31.56 -29.04 12.43
C PHE A 35 -31.49 -27.60 11.93
N SER A 36 -31.97 -26.67 12.73
CA SER A 36 -31.63 -25.27 12.59
C SER A 36 -30.09 -25.16 12.81
N MET A 37 -29.37 -25.11 11.74
CA MET A 37 -27.94 -24.78 11.81
C MET A 37 -27.80 -23.34 12.30
N ASN A 38 -27.56 -23.19 13.61
CA ASN A 38 -26.82 -22.03 14.10
C ASN A 38 -25.47 -22.04 13.34
N LYS A 39 -25.38 -21.32 12.23
CA LYS A 39 -24.12 -21.12 11.51
C LYS A 39 -23.17 -20.45 12.48
N GLN A 40 -22.23 -21.19 13.04
CA GLN A 40 -21.04 -20.62 13.66
C GLN A 40 -20.36 -19.77 12.60
N VAL A 41 -20.49 -18.46 12.73
CA VAL A 41 -19.74 -17.46 11.98
C VAL A 41 -18.27 -17.63 12.42
N GLY A 42 -17.44 -18.36 11.69
CA GLY A 42 -16.10 -18.56 12.19
C GLY A 42 -15.06 -19.32 11.38
N ALA A 43 -15.40 -20.15 10.42
CA ALA A 43 -14.40 -20.93 9.68
C ALA A 43 -14.21 -20.44 8.23
N GLU A 44 -15.27 -20.03 7.56
CA GLU A 44 -15.23 -19.50 6.20
C GLU A 44 -15.49 -17.98 6.23
N GLY A 45 -14.69 -17.20 5.44
CA GLY A 45 -14.86 -15.75 5.35
C GLY A 45 -16.24 -15.34 4.85
N ILE A 46 -16.70 -14.16 5.23
CA ILE A 46 -17.99 -13.59 4.84
C ILE A 46 -17.82 -12.81 3.53
N PHE A 47 -18.41 -13.31 2.46
CA PHE A 47 -18.40 -12.68 1.13
C PHE A 47 -19.65 -11.85 0.82
N ASP A 48 -20.69 -11.95 1.63
CA ASP A 48 -21.88 -11.11 1.56
C ASP A 48 -22.15 -10.49 2.95
N ALA A 49 -21.68 -9.28 3.15
CA ALA A 49 -21.78 -8.58 4.43
C ALA A 49 -23.22 -8.20 4.80
N ARG A 50 -24.19 -8.26 3.87
CA ARG A 50 -25.61 -8.01 4.18
C ARG A 50 -26.16 -9.01 5.22
N GLN A 51 -25.55 -10.20 5.32
CA GLN A 51 -25.89 -11.20 6.33
C GLN A 51 -25.60 -10.71 7.77
N LEU A 52 -24.73 -9.72 7.93
CA LEU A 52 -24.38 -9.12 9.22
C LEU A 52 -25.36 -8.04 9.67
N GLY A 53 -26.20 -7.53 8.75
CA GLY A 53 -27.08 -6.38 8.97
C GLY A 53 -26.35 -5.03 8.85
N ALA A 54 -27.13 -3.98 8.59
CA ALA A 54 -26.60 -2.63 8.33
C ALA A 54 -25.71 -2.06 9.45
N PRO A 55 -26.03 -2.20 10.76
CA PRO A 55 -25.19 -1.66 11.83
C PRO A 55 -23.77 -2.25 11.85
N LYS A 56 -23.64 -3.58 11.68
CA LYS A 56 -22.34 -4.23 11.67
C LYS A 56 -21.54 -3.89 10.42
N MET A 57 -22.21 -3.78 9.26
CA MET A 57 -21.56 -3.31 8.03
C MET A 57 -21.00 -1.89 8.18
N LEU A 58 -21.76 -1.00 8.83
CA LEU A 58 -21.34 0.37 9.08
C LEU A 58 -20.10 0.41 10.00
N ILE A 59 -20.11 -0.36 11.10
CA ILE A 59 -18.99 -0.46 12.03
C ILE A 59 -17.73 -0.96 11.29
N LEU A 60 -17.87 -1.99 10.45
CA LEU A 60 -16.75 -2.50 9.64
C LEU A 60 -16.26 -1.47 8.62
N GLY A 61 -17.16 -0.70 8.00
CA GLY A 61 -16.80 0.40 7.11
C GLY A 61 -16.00 1.47 7.84
N VAL A 62 -16.44 1.91 9.02
CA VAL A 62 -15.72 2.82 9.90
C VAL A 62 -14.33 2.26 10.27
N GLN A 63 -14.26 0.97 10.57
CA GLN A 63 -13.00 0.28 10.86
C GLN A 63 -12.02 0.35 9.70
N HIS A 64 -12.47 0.08 8.47
CA HIS A 64 -11.64 0.23 7.26
C HIS A 64 -11.23 1.69 7.01
N THR A 65 -12.10 2.66 7.32
CA THR A 65 -11.77 4.08 7.24
C THR A 65 -10.61 4.43 8.17
N PHE A 66 -10.66 4.00 9.41
CA PHE A 66 -9.58 4.27 10.36
C PHE A 66 -8.30 3.49 10.07
N ALA A 67 -8.38 2.31 9.47
CA ALA A 67 -7.21 1.54 9.07
C ALA A 67 -6.40 2.26 7.96
N MET A 68 -7.10 2.84 6.96
CA MET A 68 -6.45 3.58 5.88
C MET A 68 -6.01 4.98 6.31
N PHE A 69 -6.63 5.52 7.35
CA PHE A 69 -6.52 6.94 7.70
C PHE A 69 -5.09 7.38 7.94
N GLY A 70 -4.33 6.63 8.77
CA GLY A 70 -2.96 6.99 9.13
C GLY A 70 -2.04 7.10 7.91
N ALA A 71 -2.12 6.14 6.99
CA ALA A 71 -1.34 6.15 5.76
C ALA A 71 -1.80 7.27 4.80
N THR A 72 -3.12 7.45 4.63
CA THR A 72 -3.67 8.43 3.68
C THR A 72 -3.34 9.86 4.05
N VAL A 73 -3.38 10.24 5.33
CA VAL A 73 -3.09 11.62 5.75
C VAL A 73 -1.60 11.92 5.86
N LEU A 74 -0.76 10.90 5.94
CA LEU A 74 0.69 11.11 6.09
C LEU A 74 1.32 11.69 4.81
N VAL A 75 0.88 11.26 3.63
CA VAL A 75 1.43 11.77 2.36
C VAL A 75 1.18 13.28 2.20
N PRO A 76 -0.05 13.82 2.35
CA PRO A 76 -0.24 15.26 2.25
C PRO A 76 0.53 16.05 3.31
N LEU A 77 0.65 15.56 4.55
CA LEU A 77 1.47 16.20 5.59
C LEU A 77 2.96 16.29 5.20
N LEU A 78 3.48 15.33 4.44
CA LEU A 78 4.87 15.31 3.99
C LEU A 78 5.12 16.08 2.69
N THR A 79 4.10 16.26 1.86
CA THR A 79 4.21 16.92 0.55
C THR A 79 3.68 18.35 0.54
N GLY A 80 2.89 18.73 1.55
CA GLY A 80 2.19 20.01 1.58
C GLY A 80 0.89 20.04 0.78
N LEU A 81 0.41 18.89 0.28
CA LEU A 81 -0.90 18.78 -0.35
C LEU A 81 -2.03 18.90 0.68
N SER A 82 -3.23 19.26 0.23
CA SER A 82 -4.40 19.32 1.09
C SER A 82 -4.85 17.93 1.54
N VAL A 83 -5.07 17.77 2.85
CA VAL A 83 -5.62 16.54 3.45
C VAL A 83 -7.05 16.29 2.95
N SER A 84 -7.87 17.35 2.84
CA SER A 84 -9.24 17.27 2.33
C SER A 84 -9.29 16.78 0.89
N THR A 85 -8.45 17.34 0.00
CA THR A 85 -8.32 16.89 -1.40
C THR A 85 -7.83 15.46 -1.47
N THR A 86 -6.87 15.08 -0.63
CA THR A 86 -6.35 13.71 -0.58
C THR A 86 -7.43 12.69 -0.18
N LEU A 87 -8.24 13.00 0.84
CA LEU A 87 -9.36 12.15 1.26
C LEU A 87 -10.45 12.05 0.19
N LEU A 88 -10.74 13.16 -0.52
CA LEU A 88 -11.62 13.16 -1.68
C LEU A 88 -11.12 12.18 -2.74
N CYS A 89 -9.84 12.29 -3.12
CA CYS A 89 -9.22 11.46 -4.14
C CYS A 89 -9.17 9.97 -3.74
N ALA A 90 -8.88 9.67 -2.47
CA ALA A 90 -8.90 8.30 -1.96
C ALA A 90 -10.32 7.69 -2.01
N GLY A 91 -11.33 8.45 -1.58
CA GLY A 91 -12.74 8.02 -1.64
C GLY A 91 -13.24 7.80 -3.07
N LEU A 92 -13.07 8.82 -3.94
CA LEU A 92 -13.47 8.73 -5.36
C LEU A 92 -12.67 7.64 -6.08
N GLY A 93 -11.35 7.57 -5.87
CA GLY A 93 -10.48 6.57 -6.47
C GLY A 93 -10.88 5.14 -6.08
N THR A 94 -11.20 4.90 -4.81
CA THR A 94 -11.70 3.59 -4.34
C THR A 94 -13.03 3.23 -5.00
N LEU A 95 -13.98 4.16 -5.11
CA LEU A 95 -15.27 3.91 -5.77
C LEU A 95 -15.09 3.64 -7.27
N LEU A 96 -14.22 4.40 -7.95
CA LEU A 96 -13.88 4.21 -9.36
C LEU A 96 -13.21 2.85 -9.58
N PHE A 97 -12.26 2.47 -8.73
CA PHE A 97 -11.63 1.14 -8.75
C PHE A 97 -12.66 0.02 -8.63
N HIS A 98 -13.60 0.13 -7.68
CA HIS A 98 -14.65 -0.87 -7.53
C HIS A 98 -15.59 -0.94 -8.73
N LEU A 99 -15.86 0.20 -9.40
CA LEU A 99 -16.64 0.22 -10.63
C LEU A 99 -15.94 -0.57 -11.74
N ILE A 100 -14.64 -0.32 -11.96
CA ILE A 100 -13.84 -0.96 -13.01
C ILE A 100 -13.62 -2.44 -12.73
N THR A 101 -13.39 -2.80 -11.46
CA THR A 101 -13.22 -4.20 -11.02
C THR A 101 -14.54 -4.94 -10.81
N LYS A 102 -15.66 -4.36 -11.27
CA LYS A 102 -17.03 -4.91 -11.15
C LYS A 102 -17.45 -5.21 -9.69
N GLY A 103 -16.92 -4.45 -8.74
CA GLY A 103 -17.21 -4.63 -7.33
C GLY A 103 -16.76 -5.96 -6.75
N LYS A 104 -15.73 -6.61 -7.33
CA LYS A 104 -15.26 -7.93 -6.91
C LYS A 104 -14.11 -7.86 -5.88
N VAL A 105 -13.22 -6.89 -6.03
CA VAL A 105 -11.98 -6.79 -5.25
C VAL A 105 -12.21 -5.91 -4.02
N PRO A 106 -12.02 -6.43 -2.79
CA PRO A 106 -12.20 -5.66 -1.56
C PRO A 106 -10.95 -4.82 -1.20
N ALA A 107 -10.43 -4.05 -2.15
CA ALA A 107 -9.30 -3.16 -1.93
C ALA A 107 -9.77 -1.73 -1.67
N PHE A 108 -9.09 -1.03 -0.74
CA PHE A 108 -9.17 0.41 -0.55
C PHE A 108 -7.97 1.06 -1.24
N LEU A 109 -8.18 2.18 -1.92
CA LEU A 109 -7.14 2.98 -2.52
C LEU A 109 -6.89 4.24 -1.70
N GLY A 110 -5.63 4.52 -1.41
CA GLY A 110 -5.22 5.75 -0.74
C GLY A 110 -3.92 6.29 -1.29
N SER A 111 -3.34 7.28 -0.63
CA SER A 111 -2.16 7.98 -1.12
C SER A 111 -0.91 7.10 -1.18
N SER A 112 -0.21 7.10 -2.31
CA SER A 112 0.99 6.30 -2.54
C SER A 112 2.24 6.95 -1.95
N PHE A 113 2.97 6.21 -1.13
CA PHE A 113 4.25 6.63 -0.58
C PHE A 113 5.40 6.62 -1.60
N ALA A 114 5.30 5.81 -2.64
CA ALA A 114 6.35 5.69 -3.66
C ALA A 114 6.63 7.02 -4.39
N PHE A 115 5.61 7.88 -4.50
CA PHE A 115 5.72 9.18 -5.18
C PHE A 115 6.33 10.28 -4.30
N LEU A 116 6.52 10.07 -2.99
CA LEU A 116 7.09 11.09 -2.09
C LEU A 116 8.45 11.60 -2.58
N GLY A 117 9.31 10.71 -3.08
CA GLY A 117 10.61 11.12 -3.65
C GLY A 117 10.45 12.02 -4.87
N GLY A 118 9.46 11.76 -5.72
CA GLY A 118 9.13 12.60 -6.87
C GLY A 118 8.61 13.97 -6.47
N PHE A 119 7.69 14.02 -5.51
CA PHE A 119 7.22 15.28 -4.93
C PHE A 119 8.36 16.08 -4.29
N GLY A 120 9.26 15.42 -3.53
CA GLY A 120 10.39 16.07 -2.91
C GLY A 120 11.40 16.70 -3.90
N ILE A 121 11.48 16.20 -5.14
CA ILE A 121 12.31 16.77 -6.21
C ILE A 121 11.57 17.89 -6.94
N VAL A 122 10.30 17.68 -7.30
CA VAL A 122 9.53 18.62 -8.13
C VAL A 122 9.00 19.79 -7.30
N ALA A 123 8.47 19.53 -6.13
CA ALA A 123 7.83 20.50 -5.24
C ALA A 123 8.36 20.34 -3.80
N PRO A 124 9.66 20.59 -3.55
CA PRO A 124 10.21 20.49 -2.20
C PRO A 124 9.51 21.46 -1.26
N MET A 125 9.31 21.05 -0.01
CA MET A 125 8.83 21.95 1.03
C MET A 125 9.79 23.12 1.19
N LEU A 126 9.26 24.30 1.38
CA LEU A 126 10.04 25.54 1.53
C LEU A 126 10.35 25.80 3.01
N PRO A 127 11.45 26.52 3.30
CA PRO A 127 11.81 26.88 4.67
C PRO A 127 10.81 27.88 5.27
N ASP A 128 10.43 27.67 6.53
CA ASP A 128 9.71 28.66 7.34
C ASP A 128 10.67 29.73 7.88
N ALA A 129 10.13 30.67 8.66
CA ALA A 129 10.93 31.73 9.27
C ALA A 129 12.03 31.22 10.26
N SER A 130 11.94 29.97 10.68
CA SER A 130 12.94 29.31 11.54
C SER A 130 13.91 28.43 10.78
N GLY A 131 13.76 28.35 9.43
CA GLY A 131 14.60 27.54 8.56
C GLY A 131 14.16 26.06 8.42
N ASN A 132 13.03 25.67 9.04
CA ASN A 132 12.48 24.31 8.88
C ASN A 132 11.72 24.19 7.55
N GLN A 133 11.86 23.07 6.86
CA GLN A 133 11.19 22.79 5.60
C GLN A 133 9.72 22.39 5.86
N THR A 134 8.87 23.37 6.17
CA THR A 134 7.48 23.16 6.60
C THR A 134 6.44 23.88 5.77
N VAL A 135 6.86 24.80 4.88
CA VAL A 135 5.94 25.59 4.04
C VAL A 135 5.67 24.85 2.73
N PRO A 136 4.39 24.56 2.35
CA PRO A 136 4.08 23.96 1.08
C PRO A 136 4.52 24.80 -0.12
N ASN A 137 5.13 24.16 -1.12
CA ASN A 137 5.49 24.81 -2.37
C ASN A 137 4.29 24.85 -3.32
N THR A 138 3.36 25.77 -3.06
CA THR A 138 2.09 25.88 -3.77
C THR A 138 2.25 26.23 -5.26
N GLU A 139 3.42 26.75 -5.67
CA GLU A 139 3.72 27.06 -7.07
C GLU A 139 4.02 25.78 -7.87
N MET A 140 4.78 24.84 -7.28
CA MET A 140 5.24 23.63 -7.97
C MET A 140 4.36 22.40 -7.73
N LEU A 141 3.57 22.37 -6.65
CA LEU A 141 2.64 21.26 -6.36
C LEU A 141 1.69 20.93 -7.51
N PRO A 142 1.07 21.91 -8.22
CA PRO A 142 0.16 21.61 -9.34
C PRO A 142 0.87 20.91 -10.51
N TYR A 143 2.14 21.22 -10.76
CA TYR A 143 2.94 20.53 -11.79
C TYR A 143 3.25 19.08 -11.37
N ALA A 144 3.56 18.87 -10.10
CA ALA A 144 3.72 17.50 -9.56
C ALA A 144 2.42 16.71 -9.70
N CYS A 145 1.27 17.31 -9.38
CA CYS A 145 -0.05 16.69 -9.55
C CYS A 145 -0.39 16.40 -11.02
N ALA A 146 -0.07 17.30 -11.95
CA ALA A 146 -0.22 17.05 -13.39
C ALA A 146 0.64 15.86 -13.86
N ALA A 147 1.86 15.76 -13.38
CA ALA A 147 2.74 14.63 -13.67
C ALA A 147 2.23 13.31 -13.05
N VAL A 148 1.60 13.35 -11.86
CA VAL A 148 0.88 12.21 -11.26
C VAL A 148 -0.28 11.76 -12.15
N ALA A 149 -1.04 12.69 -12.74
CA ALA A 149 -2.09 12.33 -13.68
C ALA A 149 -1.53 11.57 -14.90
N CYS A 150 -0.39 12.01 -15.44
CA CYS A 150 0.31 11.29 -16.51
C CYS A 150 0.86 9.92 -16.05
N ALA A 151 1.35 9.83 -14.81
CA ALA A 151 1.77 8.55 -14.22
C ALA A 151 0.61 7.54 -14.19
N GLY A 152 -0.61 7.98 -13.85
CA GLY A 152 -1.81 7.15 -13.92
C GLY A 152 -2.09 6.61 -15.34
N LEU A 153 -1.74 7.35 -16.38
CA LEU A 153 -1.89 6.87 -17.77
C LEU A 153 -0.91 5.74 -18.11
N VAL A 154 0.27 5.67 -17.46
CA VAL A 154 1.19 4.53 -17.62
C VAL A 154 0.53 3.23 -17.20
N TYR A 155 -0.23 3.21 -16.10
CA TYR A 155 -1.01 2.04 -15.68
C TYR A 155 -2.05 1.65 -16.72
N VAL A 156 -2.74 2.65 -17.30
CA VAL A 156 -3.72 2.42 -18.36
C VAL A 156 -3.05 1.74 -19.56
N VAL A 157 -1.88 2.22 -19.99
CA VAL A 157 -1.10 1.60 -21.06
C VAL A 157 -0.72 0.15 -20.72
N ILE A 158 -0.18 -0.09 -19.51
CA ILE A 158 0.18 -1.45 -19.07
C ILE A 158 -1.06 -2.36 -19.04
N SER A 159 -2.19 -1.86 -18.55
CA SER A 159 -3.46 -2.59 -18.56
C SER A 159 -3.92 -2.98 -19.97
N LEU A 160 -3.82 -2.06 -20.92
CA LEU A 160 -4.14 -2.32 -22.32
C LEU A 160 -3.18 -3.34 -22.95
N LEU A 161 -1.88 -3.25 -22.63
CA LEU A 161 -0.89 -4.25 -23.07
C LEU A 161 -1.21 -5.65 -22.51
N ILE A 162 -1.60 -5.76 -21.24
CA ILE A 162 -2.04 -7.03 -20.63
C ILE A 162 -3.29 -7.55 -21.36
N SER A 163 -4.23 -6.68 -21.70
CA SER A 163 -5.45 -7.07 -22.43
C SER A 163 -5.15 -7.54 -23.84
N ALA A 164 -4.18 -6.93 -24.54
CA ALA A 164 -3.83 -7.24 -25.92
C ALA A 164 -2.91 -8.47 -26.04
N PHE A 165 -1.91 -8.58 -25.17
CA PHE A 165 -0.86 -9.59 -25.29
C PHE A 165 -0.99 -10.75 -24.29
N GLY A 166 -1.92 -10.64 -23.36
CA GLY A 166 -2.12 -11.61 -22.28
C GLY A 166 -1.20 -11.36 -21.08
N ILE A 167 -1.71 -11.78 -19.91
CA ILE A 167 -1.05 -11.55 -18.61
C ILE A 167 0.33 -12.21 -18.54
N GLY A 168 0.48 -13.47 -18.98
CA GLY A 168 1.73 -14.22 -18.87
C GLY A 168 2.91 -13.58 -19.59
N ARG A 169 2.68 -12.94 -20.77
CA ARG A 169 3.74 -12.25 -21.51
C ARG A 169 4.21 -10.98 -20.80
N ILE A 170 3.30 -10.21 -20.25
CA ILE A 170 3.63 -8.96 -19.55
C ILE A 170 4.25 -9.25 -18.19
N MET A 171 3.69 -10.21 -17.43
CA MET A 171 4.22 -10.59 -16.12
C MET A 171 5.63 -11.19 -16.16
N ARG A 172 6.09 -11.65 -17.32
CA ARG A 172 7.48 -12.07 -17.50
C ARG A 172 8.50 -10.94 -17.26
N PHE A 173 8.08 -9.69 -17.44
CA PHE A 173 8.93 -8.52 -17.15
C PHE A 173 8.88 -8.11 -15.66
N PHE A 174 7.87 -8.57 -14.92
CA PHE A 174 7.61 -8.23 -13.53
C PHE A 174 7.62 -9.46 -12.59
N PRO A 175 8.65 -10.32 -12.65
CA PRO A 175 8.74 -11.47 -11.77
C PRO A 175 9.01 -11.05 -10.33
N PRO A 176 8.73 -11.89 -9.33
CA PRO A 176 8.96 -11.59 -7.91
C PRO A 176 10.40 -11.20 -7.55
N VAL A 177 11.39 -11.69 -8.32
CA VAL A 177 12.81 -11.29 -8.18
C VAL A 177 13.05 -9.80 -8.52
N VAL A 178 12.16 -9.19 -9.26
CA VAL A 178 12.18 -7.75 -9.59
C VAL A 178 11.25 -6.98 -8.67
N THR A 179 9.99 -7.43 -8.55
CA THR A 179 8.96 -6.70 -7.78
C THR A 179 9.27 -6.65 -6.29
N GLY A 180 9.75 -7.76 -5.70
CA GLY A 180 10.08 -7.82 -4.29
C GLY A 180 11.14 -6.80 -3.86
N PRO A 181 12.34 -6.79 -4.46
CA PRO A 181 13.37 -5.79 -4.15
C PRO A 181 12.93 -4.35 -4.38
N ILE A 182 12.07 -4.07 -5.37
CA ILE A 182 11.52 -2.72 -5.61
C ILE A 182 10.62 -2.30 -4.45
N ILE A 183 9.69 -3.16 -4.02
CA ILE A 183 8.81 -2.88 -2.87
C ILE A 183 9.65 -2.68 -1.58
N ILE A 184 10.67 -3.52 -1.36
CA ILE A 184 11.63 -3.33 -0.25
C ILE A 184 12.24 -1.93 -0.32
N SER A 185 12.67 -1.51 -1.50
CA SER A 185 13.32 -0.21 -1.71
C SER A 185 12.41 0.97 -1.41
N ILE A 186 11.10 0.88 -1.71
CA ILE A 186 10.13 1.96 -1.41
C ILE A 186 10.18 2.32 0.07
N GLY A 187 10.04 1.35 0.96
CA GLY A 187 10.07 1.62 2.39
C GLY A 187 11.45 2.08 2.90
N LEU A 188 12.54 1.50 2.39
CA LEU A 188 13.90 1.85 2.82
C LEU A 188 14.32 3.27 2.39
N ILE A 189 13.94 3.72 1.20
CA ILE A 189 14.22 5.08 0.71
C ILE A 189 13.61 6.14 1.64
N LEU A 190 12.41 5.86 2.15
CA LEU A 190 11.68 6.78 3.00
C LEU A 190 12.18 6.82 4.46
N SER A 191 13.06 5.92 4.87
CA SER A 191 13.58 5.84 6.24
C SER A 191 14.25 7.11 6.72
N SER A 192 14.98 7.82 5.85
CA SER A 192 15.60 9.10 6.17
C SER A 192 14.58 10.19 6.54
N SER A 193 13.45 10.23 5.84
CA SER A 193 12.33 11.13 6.14
C SER A 193 11.70 10.81 7.50
N ALA A 194 11.55 9.52 7.84
CA ALA A 194 11.06 9.13 9.16
C ALA A 194 11.99 9.62 10.28
N VAL A 195 13.31 9.45 10.13
CA VAL A 195 14.31 9.95 11.09
C VAL A 195 14.27 11.47 11.19
N SER A 196 14.24 12.18 10.06
CA SER A 196 14.19 13.64 10.02
C SER A 196 12.95 14.18 10.75
N ASN A 197 11.78 13.63 10.50
CA ASN A 197 10.56 14.02 11.20
C ASN A 197 10.61 13.68 12.70
N ALA A 198 11.12 12.51 13.06
CA ALA A 198 11.26 12.09 14.46
C ALA A 198 12.23 12.98 15.25
N SER A 199 13.29 13.48 14.60
CA SER A 199 14.31 14.32 15.24
C SER A 199 13.77 15.67 15.75
N ASN A 200 12.66 16.15 15.20
CA ASN A 200 11.99 17.35 15.70
C ASN A 200 11.45 17.19 17.14
N ASN A 201 11.05 15.98 17.53
CA ASN A 201 10.69 15.65 18.91
C ASN A 201 10.75 14.13 19.14
N TRP A 202 11.90 13.65 19.61
CA TRP A 202 12.13 12.23 19.87
C TRP A 202 11.19 11.63 20.92
N LEU A 203 10.77 12.40 21.92
CA LEU A 203 9.81 11.91 22.92
C LEU A 203 8.49 11.49 22.24
N LEU A 204 7.93 12.36 21.43
CA LEU A 204 6.68 12.10 20.73
C LEU A 204 6.85 10.95 19.73
N ALA A 205 7.98 10.89 19.03
CA ALA A 205 8.27 9.80 18.08
C ALA A 205 8.35 8.45 18.79
N ILE A 206 9.07 8.36 19.92
CA ILE A 206 9.20 7.11 20.69
C ILE A 206 7.86 6.69 21.29
N VAL A 207 7.05 7.62 21.79
CA VAL A 207 5.72 7.31 22.30
C VAL A 207 4.84 6.75 21.18
N ALA A 208 4.81 7.38 19.99
CA ALA A 208 4.06 6.93 18.84
C ALA A 208 4.47 5.51 18.43
N LEU A 209 5.78 5.30 18.24
CA LEU A 209 6.35 4.01 17.86
C LEU A 209 6.01 2.91 18.89
N ALA A 210 6.23 3.19 20.19
CA ALA A 210 5.98 2.23 21.26
C ALA A 210 4.50 1.84 21.35
N VAL A 211 3.59 2.80 21.26
CA VAL A 211 2.14 2.54 21.32
C VAL A 211 1.71 1.69 20.12
N VAL A 212 2.17 2.00 18.90
CA VAL A 212 1.85 1.19 17.71
C VAL A 212 2.35 -0.24 17.88
N ILE A 213 3.59 -0.45 18.36
CA ILE A 213 4.15 -1.79 18.61
C ILE A 213 3.31 -2.53 19.66
N VAL A 214 3.00 -1.90 20.79
CA VAL A 214 2.19 -2.51 21.86
C VAL A 214 0.81 -2.92 21.32
N CYS A 215 0.15 -2.03 20.59
CA CYS A 215 -1.16 -2.32 20.00
C CYS A 215 -1.12 -3.49 18.99
N ASN A 216 -0.08 -3.57 18.17
CA ASN A 216 0.07 -4.64 17.20
C ASN A 216 0.35 -6.01 17.84
N ILE A 217 1.23 -6.05 18.85
CA ILE A 217 1.72 -7.33 19.42
C ILE A 217 0.77 -7.84 20.51
N TRP A 218 0.38 -6.97 21.44
CA TRP A 218 -0.44 -7.38 22.60
C TRP A 218 -1.90 -6.96 22.48
N GLY A 219 -2.25 -6.12 21.50
CA GLY A 219 -3.61 -5.68 21.26
C GLY A 219 -4.54 -6.83 20.89
N LYS A 220 -5.82 -6.72 21.27
CA LYS A 220 -6.89 -7.63 20.91
C LYS A 220 -8.05 -6.89 20.27
N GLY A 221 -8.79 -7.55 19.36
CA GLY A 221 -9.96 -6.96 18.70
C GLY A 221 -9.61 -5.65 17.97
N MET A 222 -10.35 -4.58 18.24
CA MET A 222 -10.18 -3.28 17.59
C MET A 222 -8.80 -2.64 17.82
N VAL A 223 -8.19 -2.86 18.98
CA VAL A 223 -6.86 -2.31 19.30
C VAL A 223 -5.79 -2.84 18.33
N LYS A 224 -5.86 -4.13 18.02
CA LYS A 224 -4.94 -4.75 17.05
C LYS A 224 -5.17 -4.29 15.61
N ILE A 225 -6.39 -3.85 15.30
CA ILE A 225 -6.78 -3.45 13.94
C ILE A 225 -6.41 -1.98 13.67
N LEU A 226 -6.40 -1.12 14.71
CA LEU A 226 -6.20 0.32 14.59
C LEU A 226 -4.94 0.82 15.31
N PRO A 227 -3.79 0.12 15.20
CA PRO A 227 -2.61 0.45 16.00
C PRO A 227 -2.07 1.85 15.69
N ILE A 228 -2.06 2.23 14.40
CA ILE A 228 -1.56 3.53 13.93
C ILE A 228 -2.43 4.66 14.48
N LEU A 229 -3.76 4.54 14.35
CA LEU A 229 -4.68 5.54 14.88
C LEU A 229 -4.52 5.74 16.39
N ILE A 230 -4.42 4.63 17.14
CA ILE A 230 -4.23 4.68 18.60
C ILE A 230 -2.87 5.32 18.93
N GLY A 231 -1.82 4.98 18.15
CA GLY A 231 -0.50 5.60 18.26
C GLY A 231 -0.56 7.12 18.08
N VAL A 232 -1.26 7.58 17.02
CA VAL A 232 -1.49 9.02 16.79
C VAL A 232 -2.20 9.65 17.99
N ILE A 233 -3.35 9.09 18.41
CA ILE A 233 -4.17 9.67 19.47
C ILE A 233 -3.39 9.78 20.78
N VAL A 234 -2.73 8.69 21.21
CA VAL A 234 -1.98 8.68 22.47
C VAL A 234 -0.82 9.68 22.42
N SER A 235 -0.06 9.70 21.32
CA SER A 235 1.06 10.64 21.17
C SER A 235 0.59 12.08 21.07
N TYR A 236 -0.55 12.32 20.44
CA TYR A 236 -1.16 13.63 20.37
C TYR A 236 -1.62 14.12 21.75
N LEU A 237 -2.18 13.25 22.60
CA LEU A 237 -2.49 13.58 23.99
C LEU A 237 -1.23 13.94 24.79
N VAL A 238 -0.11 13.23 24.56
CA VAL A 238 1.19 13.61 25.17
C VAL A 238 1.65 14.96 24.62
N ALA A 239 1.51 15.21 23.31
CA ALA A 239 1.87 16.49 22.70
C ALA A 239 1.05 17.65 23.28
N LEU A 240 -0.24 17.43 23.60
CA LEU A 240 -1.09 18.39 24.30
C LEU A 240 -0.58 18.67 25.70
N ALA A 241 -0.21 17.61 26.43
CA ALA A 241 0.27 17.75 27.82
C ALA A 241 1.59 18.54 27.93
N ILE A 242 2.44 18.48 26.91
CA ILE A 242 3.71 19.22 26.84
C ILE A 242 3.59 20.57 26.11
N GLY A 243 2.37 20.98 25.69
CA GLY A 243 2.15 22.27 25.03
C GLY A 243 2.70 22.36 23.61
N ALA A 244 2.90 21.21 22.91
CA ALA A 244 3.46 21.16 21.56
C ALA A 244 2.43 21.29 20.43
N VAL A 245 1.17 21.63 20.74
CA VAL A 245 0.07 21.74 19.77
C VAL A 245 -0.51 23.15 19.78
N ASN A 246 -0.67 23.72 18.58
CA ASN A 246 -1.37 25.01 18.40
C ASN A 246 -2.75 24.78 17.81
N PHE A 247 -3.80 25.32 18.44
CA PHE A 247 -5.21 25.17 18.05
C PHE A 247 -5.77 26.34 17.24
N ASP A 248 -5.01 27.40 16.99
CA ASP A 248 -5.51 28.63 16.37
C ASP A 248 -6.16 28.37 15.01
N ALA A 249 -5.51 27.53 14.20
CA ALA A 249 -6.02 27.14 12.87
C ALA A 249 -7.36 26.39 12.94
N ILE A 250 -7.56 25.55 13.97
CA ILE A 250 -8.81 24.78 14.15
C ILE A 250 -9.98 25.74 14.48
N GLY A 251 -9.71 26.78 15.28
CA GLY A 251 -10.71 27.79 15.65
C GLY A 251 -11.26 28.52 14.43
N GLN A 252 -10.41 28.83 13.47
CA GLN A 252 -10.73 29.60 12.26
C GLN A 252 -11.33 28.74 11.13
N ALA A 253 -11.10 27.42 11.14
CA ALA A 253 -11.54 26.53 10.08
C ALA A 253 -13.07 26.34 10.09
N ALA A 254 -13.67 26.30 8.89
CA ALA A 254 -15.10 26.03 8.70
C ALA A 254 -15.44 24.56 8.96
N TRP A 255 -16.69 24.28 9.34
CA TRP A 255 -17.19 22.92 9.46
C TRP A 255 -17.44 22.25 8.10
N PHE A 256 -17.83 23.02 7.10
CA PHE A 256 -18.11 22.56 5.73
C PHE A 256 -17.37 23.42 4.73
N GLY A 257 -16.73 22.78 3.75
CA GLY A 257 -16.03 23.42 2.65
C GLY A 257 -15.87 22.48 1.47
N LEU A 258 -15.61 23.03 0.30
CA LEU A 258 -15.26 22.22 -0.87
C LEU A 258 -13.82 21.76 -0.74
N PRO A 259 -13.55 20.44 -0.88
CA PRO A 259 -12.20 19.87 -0.74
C PRO A 259 -11.38 20.01 -2.03
N LEU A 260 -11.58 21.06 -2.79
CA LEU A 260 -10.93 21.33 -4.07
C LEU A 260 -10.33 22.73 -4.06
N HIS A 261 -9.02 22.80 -4.21
CA HIS A 261 -8.27 24.05 -4.33
C HIS A 261 -7.78 24.18 -5.77
N THR A 262 -8.40 25.08 -6.55
CA THR A 262 -8.08 25.28 -7.98
C THR A 262 -6.61 25.62 -8.22
N SER A 263 -5.96 26.27 -7.25
CA SER A 263 -4.52 26.55 -7.25
C SER A 263 -3.62 25.30 -7.18
N GLU A 264 -4.13 24.18 -6.66
CA GLU A 264 -3.39 22.92 -6.49
C GLU A 264 -3.73 21.91 -7.59
N MET A 265 -4.79 22.16 -8.40
CA MET A 265 -5.24 21.22 -9.41
C MET A 265 -4.23 21.06 -10.55
N GLY A 266 -3.76 19.82 -10.77
CA GLY A 266 -2.92 19.49 -11.93
C GLY A 266 -3.62 19.69 -13.27
N LEU A 267 -4.96 19.67 -13.30
CA LEU A 267 -5.77 19.86 -14.52
C LEU A 267 -5.38 21.11 -15.32
N PHE A 268 -4.93 22.18 -14.66
CA PHE A 268 -4.62 23.46 -15.30
C PHE A 268 -3.13 23.64 -15.64
N ARG A 269 -2.31 22.60 -15.50
CA ARG A 269 -0.84 22.67 -15.67
C ARG A 269 -0.28 21.80 -16.81
N PHE A 270 -1.13 21.43 -17.76
CA PHE A 270 -0.69 20.77 -19.01
C PHE A 270 -0.33 21.81 -20.08
N ASP A 271 0.57 22.73 -19.70
CA ASP A 271 0.91 23.92 -20.49
C ASP A 271 2.18 23.76 -21.35
N GLY A 272 2.86 22.59 -21.22
CA GLY A 272 4.14 22.31 -21.90
C GLY A 272 5.32 23.15 -21.40
N SER A 273 5.18 23.82 -20.25
CA SER A 273 6.25 24.59 -19.62
C SER A 273 7.43 23.70 -19.24
N PRO A 274 8.65 24.26 -19.08
CA PRO A 274 9.82 23.50 -18.60
C PRO A 274 9.56 22.82 -17.25
N GLU A 275 8.80 23.45 -16.36
CA GLU A 275 8.39 22.95 -15.06
C GLU A 275 7.53 21.70 -15.19
N PHE A 276 6.52 21.74 -16.06
CA PHE A 276 5.66 20.58 -16.34
C PHE A 276 6.45 19.41 -16.95
N VAL A 277 7.28 19.69 -17.95
CA VAL A 277 8.08 18.64 -18.63
C VAL A 277 9.08 18.00 -17.66
N SER A 278 9.75 18.80 -16.82
CA SER A 278 10.65 18.30 -15.79
C SER A 278 9.90 17.44 -14.75
N ALA A 279 8.74 17.89 -14.28
CA ALA A 279 7.88 17.14 -13.36
C ALA A 279 7.43 15.80 -13.98
N LEU A 280 7.03 15.82 -15.25
CA LEU A 280 6.62 14.64 -16.01
C LEU A 280 7.70 13.56 -16.02
N PHE A 281 8.92 13.91 -16.41
CA PHE A 281 10.02 12.94 -16.47
C PHE A 281 10.51 12.49 -15.09
N THR A 282 10.28 13.28 -14.05
CA THR A 282 10.63 12.90 -12.67
C THR A 282 9.61 11.93 -12.07
N ILE A 283 8.32 12.18 -12.26
CA ILE A 283 7.24 11.47 -11.55
C ILE A 283 6.72 10.26 -12.35
N MET A 284 6.52 10.42 -13.67
CA MET A 284 5.91 9.36 -14.49
C MET A 284 6.65 8.01 -14.44
N PRO A 285 8.00 7.92 -14.42
CA PRO A 285 8.69 6.63 -14.34
C PRO A 285 8.46 5.88 -13.02
N ILE A 286 8.07 6.57 -11.94
CA ILE A 286 7.76 5.95 -10.63
C ILE A 286 6.55 5.02 -10.76
N ALA A 287 5.65 5.29 -11.71
CA ALA A 287 4.49 4.44 -11.99
C ALA A 287 4.85 2.97 -12.25
N ILE A 288 6.04 2.70 -12.78
CA ILE A 288 6.50 1.33 -13.02
C ILE A 288 6.68 0.59 -11.69
N ALA A 289 7.26 1.25 -10.68
CA ALA A 289 7.44 0.68 -9.35
C ALA A 289 6.10 0.42 -8.66
N THR A 290 5.18 1.37 -8.75
CA THR A 290 3.88 1.27 -8.09
C THR A 290 2.92 0.28 -8.78
N VAL A 291 3.04 0.06 -10.09
CA VAL A 291 2.38 -1.07 -10.76
C VAL A 291 2.85 -2.41 -10.16
N MET A 292 4.14 -2.54 -9.85
CA MET A 292 4.66 -3.76 -9.22
C MET A 292 4.16 -3.93 -7.77
N GLU A 293 4.06 -2.83 -7.01
CA GLU A 293 3.43 -2.79 -5.69
C GLU A 293 1.97 -3.26 -5.78
N HIS A 294 1.19 -2.68 -6.71
CA HIS A 294 -0.20 -3.06 -6.96
C HIS A 294 -0.38 -4.57 -7.26
N ILE A 295 0.50 -5.14 -8.10
CA ILE A 295 0.48 -6.58 -8.40
C ILE A 295 0.68 -7.40 -7.12
N GLY A 296 1.63 -7.00 -6.27
CA GLY A 296 1.89 -7.64 -4.98
C GLY A 296 0.69 -7.56 -4.04
N ASP A 297 0.04 -6.41 -3.97
CA ASP A 297 -1.15 -6.20 -3.14
C ASP A 297 -2.33 -7.04 -3.61
N ILE A 298 -2.60 -7.10 -4.92
CA ILE A 298 -3.67 -7.94 -5.47
C ILE A 298 -3.40 -9.43 -5.21
N ALA A 299 -2.14 -9.86 -5.27
CA ALA A 299 -1.77 -11.22 -4.90
C ALA A 299 -2.01 -11.47 -3.40
N SER A 300 -1.64 -10.54 -2.52
CA SER A 300 -1.87 -10.61 -1.08
C SER A 300 -3.36 -10.64 -0.71
N ILE A 301 -4.19 -9.79 -1.35
CA ILE A 301 -5.65 -9.80 -1.17
C ILE A 301 -6.23 -11.12 -1.66
N SER A 302 -5.73 -11.66 -2.78
CA SER A 302 -6.16 -12.95 -3.33
C SER A 302 -5.87 -14.09 -2.36
N ALA A 303 -4.67 -14.14 -1.79
CA ALA A 303 -4.27 -15.13 -0.78
C ALA A 303 -5.13 -15.01 0.49
N THR A 304 -5.35 -13.77 0.98
CA THR A 304 -6.14 -13.51 2.19
C THR A 304 -7.60 -13.93 2.04
N THR A 305 -8.18 -13.74 0.87
CA THR A 305 -9.61 -14.01 0.62
C THR A 305 -9.87 -15.42 0.08
N GLY A 306 -8.84 -16.12 -0.38
CA GLY A 306 -8.97 -17.39 -1.09
C GLY A 306 -9.59 -17.26 -2.48
N LYS A 307 -9.60 -16.05 -3.08
CA LYS A 307 -10.11 -15.78 -4.44
C LYS A 307 -8.99 -15.26 -5.33
N ASN A 308 -8.89 -15.76 -6.54
CA ASN A 308 -7.88 -15.29 -7.50
C ASN A 308 -8.36 -14.05 -8.26
N PHE A 309 -8.04 -12.84 -7.73
CA PHE A 309 -8.39 -11.57 -8.37
C PHE A 309 -7.47 -11.21 -9.54
N ILE A 310 -6.34 -11.88 -9.67
CA ILE A 310 -5.45 -11.77 -10.82
C ILE A 310 -6.15 -12.33 -12.07
N ARG A 311 -6.97 -13.38 -11.90
CA ARG A 311 -7.74 -14.02 -12.97
C ARG A 311 -9.13 -13.40 -13.14
N ASP A 312 -9.87 -13.16 -12.06
CA ASP A 312 -11.23 -12.61 -12.07
C ASP A 312 -11.39 -11.53 -10.96
N PRO A 313 -11.53 -10.25 -11.30
CA PRO A 313 -11.91 -9.62 -12.57
C PRO A 313 -10.79 -9.50 -13.60
N GLY A 314 -9.57 -9.91 -13.27
CA GLY A 314 -8.39 -9.82 -14.11
C GLY A 314 -7.46 -8.67 -13.72
N LEU A 315 -6.14 -8.94 -13.75
CA LEU A 315 -5.12 -7.95 -13.38
C LEU A 315 -5.18 -6.70 -14.26
N ASN A 316 -5.56 -6.83 -15.55
CA ASN A 316 -5.78 -5.68 -16.42
C ASN A 316 -6.82 -4.71 -15.85
N ARG A 317 -7.92 -5.20 -15.25
CA ARG A 317 -8.94 -4.34 -14.65
C ARG A 317 -8.49 -3.70 -13.35
N THR A 318 -7.74 -4.42 -12.52
CA THR A 318 -7.26 -3.86 -11.26
C THR A 318 -6.21 -2.79 -11.51
N ILE A 319 -5.26 -3.00 -12.44
CA ILE A 319 -4.28 -2.00 -12.87
C ILE A 319 -4.98 -0.80 -13.54
N MET A 320 -5.98 -1.04 -14.40
CA MET A 320 -6.77 0.03 -15.01
C MET A 320 -7.46 0.89 -13.95
N GLY A 321 -8.05 0.25 -12.94
CA GLY A 321 -8.76 0.94 -11.87
C GLY A 321 -7.83 1.79 -11.01
N ASP A 322 -6.66 1.28 -10.67
CA ASP A 322 -5.64 1.99 -9.91
C ASP A 322 -5.06 3.18 -10.70
N GLY A 323 -4.75 2.95 -11.99
CA GLY A 323 -4.24 4.00 -12.87
C GLY A 323 -5.24 5.14 -13.10
N LEU A 324 -6.51 4.83 -13.35
CA LEU A 324 -7.53 5.86 -13.52
C LEU A 324 -7.83 6.60 -12.21
N ALA A 325 -7.76 5.92 -11.06
CA ALA A 325 -7.86 6.57 -9.75
C ALA A 325 -6.69 7.52 -9.50
N THR A 326 -5.46 7.11 -9.86
CA THR A 326 -4.25 7.95 -9.79
C THR A 326 -4.34 9.14 -10.74
N ALA A 327 -4.78 8.93 -11.99
CA ALA A 327 -4.97 10.01 -12.95
C ALA A 327 -6.00 11.04 -12.44
N LEU A 328 -7.14 10.56 -11.94
CA LEU A 328 -8.17 11.42 -11.36
C LEU A 328 -7.63 12.23 -10.18
N ALA A 329 -6.86 11.58 -9.27
CA ALA A 329 -6.29 12.25 -8.12
C ALA A 329 -5.34 13.39 -8.55
N GLY A 330 -4.42 13.12 -9.48
CA GLY A 330 -3.52 14.16 -9.99
C GLY A 330 -4.24 15.32 -10.67
N LEU A 331 -5.29 15.06 -11.44
CA LEU A 331 -6.12 16.12 -12.03
C LEU A 331 -6.77 17.00 -10.98
N LEU A 332 -7.22 16.43 -9.86
CA LEU A 332 -7.90 17.15 -8.78
C LEU A 332 -6.95 17.81 -7.76
N GLY A 333 -5.63 17.64 -7.90
CA GLY A 333 -4.65 18.22 -6.99
C GLY A 333 -4.33 17.31 -5.79
N GLY A 334 -4.64 16.01 -5.88
CA GLY A 334 -4.28 15.02 -4.88
C GLY A 334 -3.03 14.23 -5.24
N PRO A 335 -2.47 13.46 -4.29
CA PRO A 335 -1.37 12.54 -4.54
C PRO A 335 -1.84 11.34 -5.37
N ALA A 336 -0.87 10.60 -5.94
CA ALA A 336 -1.15 9.34 -6.60
C ALA A 336 -1.88 8.37 -5.64
N ASN A 337 -2.83 7.63 -6.15
CA ASN A 337 -3.49 6.55 -5.42
C ASN A 337 -2.74 5.22 -5.60
N THR A 338 -2.88 4.33 -4.64
CA THR A 338 -2.46 2.92 -4.72
C THR A 338 -3.32 2.05 -3.81
N THR A 339 -3.31 0.75 -4.04
CA THR A 339 -3.98 -0.22 -3.14
C THR A 339 -3.27 -0.28 -1.80
N TYR A 340 -4.07 -0.44 -0.71
CA TYR A 340 -3.54 -0.43 0.66
C TYR A 340 -3.46 -1.81 1.29
N GLY A 341 -2.24 -2.24 1.60
CA GLY A 341 -1.96 -3.46 2.36
C GLY A 341 -2.51 -3.45 3.79
N GLU A 342 -2.60 -2.28 4.42
CA GLU A 342 -3.19 -2.08 5.76
C GLU A 342 -4.65 -2.54 5.81
N ASN A 343 -5.41 -2.24 4.77
CA ASN A 343 -6.80 -2.68 4.66
C ASN A 343 -6.90 -4.20 4.42
N THR A 344 -5.90 -4.81 3.79
CA THR A 344 -5.80 -6.28 3.68
C THR A 344 -5.64 -6.92 5.06
N GLY A 345 -4.89 -6.29 5.97
CA GLY A 345 -4.81 -6.70 7.37
C GLY A 345 -6.17 -6.70 8.07
N VAL A 346 -7.01 -5.69 7.80
CA VAL A 346 -8.39 -5.65 8.33
C VAL A 346 -9.24 -6.79 7.77
N LEU A 347 -9.11 -7.08 6.47
CA LEU A 347 -9.80 -8.22 5.85
C LEU A 347 -9.42 -9.54 6.53
N ALA A 348 -8.12 -9.77 6.76
CA ALA A 348 -7.61 -10.97 7.40
C ALA A 348 -8.15 -11.16 8.83
N LEU A 349 -8.23 -10.07 9.61
CA LEU A 349 -8.68 -10.12 11.00
C LEU A 349 -10.20 -10.18 11.13
N SER A 350 -10.94 -9.43 10.32
CA SER A 350 -12.41 -9.41 10.34
C SER A 350 -13.02 -10.64 9.66
N LYS A 351 -12.28 -11.26 8.74
CA LYS A 351 -12.76 -12.31 7.81
C LYS A 351 -14.00 -11.89 7.02
N VAL A 352 -14.18 -10.59 6.78
CA VAL A 352 -15.25 -10.04 5.96
C VAL A 352 -14.67 -9.51 4.67
N TYR A 353 -14.91 -10.21 3.58
CA TYR A 353 -14.28 -10.01 2.27
C TYR A 353 -15.22 -9.34 1.26
N ASP A 354 -16.33 -8.77 1.74
CA ASP A 354 -17.29 -8.08 0.87
C ASP A 354 -16.82 -6.66 0.52
N PRO A 355 -16.62 -6.33 -0.76
CA PRO A 355 -16.23 -4.98 -1.21
C PRO A 355 -17.18 -3.87 -0.77
N ARG A 356 -18.43 -4.17 -0.40
CA ARG A 356 -19.39 -3.19 0.11
C ARG A 356 -18.92 -2.51 1.38
N VAL A 357 -18.22 -3.23 2.25
CA VAL A 357 -17.67 -2.68 3.49
C VAL A 357 -16.60 -1.64 3.17
N VAL A 358 -15.75 -1.93 2.20
CA VAL A 358 -14.71 -0.99 1.73
C VAL A 358 -15.33 0.23 1.04
N ARG A 359 -16.43 0.07 0.30
CA ARG A 359 -17.18 1.22 -0.27
C ARG A 359 -17.77 2.13 0.80
N ILE A 360 -18.25 1.57 1.91
CA ILE A 360 -18.69 2.38 3.05
C ILE A 360 -17.52 3.21 3.60
N ALA A 361 -16.34 2.61 3.72
CA ALA A 361 -15.14 3.35 4.11
C ALA A 361 -14.80 4.49 3.13
N ALA A 362 -14.90 4.25 1.82
CA ALA A 362 -14.72 5.28 0.80
C ALA A 362 -15.74 6.43 0.95
N CYS A 363 -17.00 6.13 1.27
CA CYS A 363 -18.00 7.15 1.55
C CYS A 363 -17.65 7.96 2.81
N PHE A 364 -17.09 7.36 3.85
CA PHE A 364 -16.59 8.10 5.02
C PHE A 364 -15.41 9.00 4.68
N ALA A 365 -14.47 8.53 3.84
CA ALA A 365 -13.38 9.37 3.37
C ALA A 365 -13.91 10.61 2.63
N LEU A 366 -14.92 10.43 1.75
CA LEU A 366 -15.61 11.53 1.09
C LEU A 366 -16.29 12.48 2.09
N LEU A 367 -16.96 11.98 3.11
CA LEU A 367 -17.59 12.82 4.13
C LEU A 367 -16.54 13.66 4.89
N PHE A 368 -15.43 13.07 5.29
CA PHE A 368 -14.37 13.79 5.98
C PHE A 368 -13.68 14.82 5.09
N SER A 369 -13.62 14.61 3.78
CA SER A 369 -13.03 15.56 2.85
C SER A 369 -13.77 16.91 2.81
N PHE A 370 -15.08 16.95 3.07
CA PHE A 370 -15.87 18.17 3.12
C PHE A 370 -15.79 18.91 4.46
N CYS A 371 -14.91 18.50 5.37
CA CYS A 371 -14.76 19.12 6.68
C CYS A 371 -13.38 19.78 6.85
N PRO A 372 -13.19 21.08 6.48
CA PRO A 372 -11.93 21.77 6.66
C PRO A 372 -11.43 21.80 8.09
N LYS A 373 -12.33 21.79 9.08
CA LYS A 373 -11.97 21.69 10.49
C LYS A 373 -11.25 20.37 10.83
N PHE A 374 -11.61 19.30 10.14
CA PHE A 374 -10.93 18.01 10.25
C PHE A 374 -9.50 18.07 9.67
N GLU A 375 -9.32 18.69 8.50
CA GLU A 375 -8.00 18.94 7.92
C GLU A 375 -7.15 19.81 8.83
N ALA A 376 -7.71 20.91 9.38
CA ALA A 376 -7.02 21.78 10.32
C ALA A 376 -6.56 20.99 11.56
N LEU A 377 -7.37 20.06 12.10
CA LEU A 377 -6.99 19.19 13.20
C LEU A 377 -5.79 18.29 12.82
N ILE A 378 -5.81 17.69 11.65
CA ILE A 378 -4.73 16.82 11.18
C ILE A 378 -3.43 17.61 11.00
N ASN A 379 -3.51 18.82 10.48
CA ASN A 379 -2.36 19.69 10.28
C ASN A 379 -1.72 20.19 11.61
N THR A 380 -2.39 20.02 12.77
CA THR A 380 -1.79 20.29 14.08
C THR A 380 -0.95 19.15 14.63
N ILE A 381 -0.90 17.99 13.95
CA ILE A 381 -0.11 16.84 14.40
C ILE A 381 1.38 17.19 14.31
N PRO A 382 2.13 17.19 15.45
CA PRO A 382 3.56 17.48 15.44
C PRO A 382 4.35 16.48 14.58
N SER A 383 5.35 16.98 13.86
CA SER A 383 6.21 16.16 12.96
C SER A 383 6.91 15.00 13.67
N GLY A 384 7.23 15.14 14.97
CA GLY A 384 7.76 14.02 15.76
C GLY A 384 6.83 12.82 15.81
N ILE A 385 5.51 13.01 15.91
CA ILE A 385 4.51 11.93 15.86
C ILE A 385 4.51 11.30 14.48
N ILE A 386 4.52 12.15 13.44
CA ILE A 386 4.58 11.70 12.02
C ILE A 386 5.80 10.81 11.83
N GLY A 387 6.98 11.24 12.29
CA GLY A 387 8.22 10.47 12.22
C GLY A 387 8.10 9.09 12.90
N GLY A 388 7.61 9.07 14.15
CA GLY A 388 7.45 7.82 14.92
C GLY A 388 6.55 6.81 14.23
N ILE A 389 5.43 7.24 13.61
CA ILE A 389 4.52 6.38 12.85
C ILE A 389 5.15 5.93 11.54
N SER A 390 5.89 6.81 10.88
CA SER A 390 6.55 6.53 9.61
C SER A 390 7.58 5.38 9.74
N PHE A 391 8.25 5.22 10.87
CA PHE A 391 9.13 4.06 11.12
C PHE A 391 8.39 2.73 10.91
N ILE A 392 7.18 2.62 11.46
CA ILE A 392 6.37 1.40 11.31
C ILE A 392 5.85 1.26 9.88
N LEU A 393 5.26 2.32 9.31
CA LEU A 393 4.65 2.26 7.98
C LEU A 393 5.67 1.90 6.91
N TYR A 394 6.81 2.60 6.87
CA TYR A 394 7.85 2.34 5.88
C TYR A 394 8.51 0.98 6.09
N GLY A 395 8.71 0.58 7.36
CA GLY A 395 9.17 -0.75 7.69
C GLY A 395 8.20 -1.85 7.24
N MET A 396 6.90 -1.64 7.38
CA MET A 396 5.87 -2.60 6.90
C MET A 396 5.86 -2.70 5.37
N ILE A 397 6.00 -1.58 4.63
CA ILE A 397 6.12 -1.62 3.17
C ILE A 397 7.32 -2.50 2.76
N SER A 398 8.49 -2.27 3.37
CA SER A 398 9.67 -3.11 3.09
C SER A 398 9.43 -4.59 3.45
N ALA A 399 8.75 -4.87 4.57
CA ALA A 399 8.42 -6.22 4.99
C ALA A 399 7.46 -6.93 4.02
N ILE A 400 6.51 -6.20 3.40
CA ILE A 400 5.65 -6.72 2.33
C ILE A 400 6.50 -7.15 1.12
N GLY A 401 7.50 -6.35 0.76
CA GLY A 401 8.45 -6.73 -0.31
C GLY A 401 9.25 -7.99 0.02
N VAL A 402 9.73 -8.14 1.26
CA VAL A 402 10.38 -9.37 1.74
C VAL A 402 9.42 -10.56 1.68
N ARG A 403 8.18 -10.36 2.12
CA ARG A 403 7.14 -11.37 2.06
C ARG A 403 6.87 -11.82 0.62
N ASN A 404 6.81 -10.89 -0.33
CA ASN A 404 6.64 -11.20 -1.77
C ASN A 404 7.74 -12.14 -2.28
N VAL A 405 9.01 -11.86 -1.92
CA VAL A 405 10.16 -12.70 -2.27
C VAL A 405 10.05 -14.11 -1.68
N VAL A 406 9.70 -14.20 -0.39
CA VAL A 406 9.63 -15.46 0.35
C VAL A 406 8.46 -16.33 -0.11
N GLU A 407 7.26 -15.75 -0.28
CA GLU A 407 6.06 -16.47 -0.70
C GLU A 407 6.18 -17.02 -2.13
N ASN A 408 6.88 -16.29 -3.00
CA ASN A 408 7.16 -16.75 -4.36
C ASN A 408 8.45 -17.59 -4.47
N GLN A 409 9.06 -17.97 -3.36
CA GLN A 409 10.23 -18.85 -3.28
C GLN A 409 11.37 -18.44 -4.23
N VAL A 410 11.67 -17.11 -4.28
CA VAL A 410 12.75 -16.60 -5.12
C VAL A 410 14.09 -17.18 -4.65
N ASP A 411 14.73 -17.97 -5.51
CA ASP A 411 16.02 -18.58 -5.21
C ASP A 411 17.18 -17.59 -5.42
N PHE A 412 17.74 -17.09 -4.33
CA PHE A 412 18.92 -16.20 -4.35
C PHE A 412 20.26 -16.95 -4.35
N THR A 413 20.28 -18.29 -4.35
CA THR A 413 21.49 -19.06 -4.66
C THR A 413 21.81 -18.99 -6.15
N ASN A 414 20.80 -18.69 -6.98
CA ASN A 414 20.98 -18.40 -8.38
C ASN A 414 21.62 -17.02 -8.57
N SER A 415 22.82 -16.98 -9.15
CA SER A 415 23.59 -15.74 -9.38
C SER A 415 22.83 -14.69 -10.18
N ARG A 416 21.98 -15.09 -11.13
CA ARG A 416 21.14 -14.19 -11.91
C ARG A 416 20.19 -13.39 -10.99
N ASN A 417 19.45 -14.11 -10.14
CA ASN A 417 18.47 -13.52 -9.23
C ASN A 417 19.16 -12.62 -8.19
N LEU A 418 20.30 -13.07 -7.68
CA LEU A 418 21.10 -12.30 -6.72
C LEU A 418 21.59 -10.96 -7.35
N ILE A 419 22.08 -11.00 -8.59
CA ILE A 419 22.56 -9.78 -9.29
C ILE A 419 21.39 -8.81 -9.53
N ILE A 420 20.24 -9.29 -10.01
CA ILE A 420 19.06 -8.44 -10.24
C ILE A 420 18.65 -7.72 -8.95
N ALA A 421 18.48 -8.47 -7.86
CA ALA A 421 18.09 -7.90 -6.58
C ALA A 421 19.14 -6.92 -6.03
N ALA A 422 20.43 -7.27 -6.11
CA ALA A 422 21.53 -6.42 -5.64
C ALA A 422 21.55 -5.09 -6.39
N VAL A 423 21.44 -5.10 -7.72
CA VAL A 423 21.43 -3.87 -8.54
C VAL A 423 20.20 -3.03 -8.21
N ILE A 424 19.01 -3.63 -8.06
CA ILE A 424 17.78 -2.89 -7.69
C ILE A 424 17.97 -2.19 -6.34
N LEU A 425 18.35 -2.93 -5.29
CA LEU A 425 18.47 -2.39 -3.94
C LEU A 425 19.54 -1.28 -3.86
N VAL A 426 20.72 -1.52 -4.44
CA VAL A 426 21.81 -0.55 -4.39
C VAL A 426 21.49 0.69 -5.24
N SER A 427 20.91 0.50 -6.42
CA SER A 427 20.51 1.64 -7.27
C SER A 427 19.43 2.48 -6.60
N ALA A 428 18.41 1.85 -6.02
CA ALA A 428 17.33 2.57 -5.36
C ALA A 428 17.84 3.46 -4.22
N LEU A 429 18.62 2.89 -3.31
CA LEU A 429 19.15 3.61 -2.16
C LEU A 429 20.26 4.58 -2.53
N GLY A 430 21.21 4.14 -3.37
CA GLY A 430 22.38 4.94 -3.76
C GLY A 430 21.98 6.19 -4.54
N PHE A 431 21.17 6.05 -5.59
CA PHE A 431 20.71 7.21 -6.35
C PHE A 431 19.73 8.08 -5.57
N ASN A 432 18.94 7.51 -4.65
CA ASN A 432 18.12 8.34 -3.77
C ASN A 432 18.97 9.19 -2.83
N ALA A 433 20.03 8.64 -2.24
CA ALA A 433 20.96 9.37 -1.37
C ALA A 433 21.77 10.42 -2.15
N TYR A 434 22.07 10.15 -3.43
CA TYR A 434 22.78 11.08 -4.33
C TYR A 434 21.89 12.22 -4.83
N GLY A 435 20.55 12.12 -4.69
CA GLY A 435 19.58 13.10 -5.20
C GLY A 435 19.04 12.77 -6.60
N GLY A 436 19.20 11.53 -7.07
CA GLY A 436 18.79 11.09 -8.40
C GLY A 436 19.83 11.41 -9.48
N ILE A 437 19.44 11.22 -10.73
CA ILE A 437 20.24 11.64 -11.90
C ILE A 437 19.47 12.74 -12.62
N THR A 438 20.09 13.91 -12.74
CA THR A 438 19.53 15.02 -13.52
C THR A 438 20.30 15.18 -14.83
N ILE A 439 19.58 15.03 -15.95
CA ILE A 439 20.12 15.15 -17.31
C ILE A 439 19.55 16.44 -17.92
N PRO A 440 20.39 17.46 -18.18
CA PRO A 440 19.94 18.66 -18.88
C PRO A 440 19.69 18.35 -20.38
N VAL A 441 18.51 18.70 -20.87
CA VAL A 441 18.11 18.52 -22.28
C VAL A 441 17.56 19.84 -22.82
N GLY A 442 18.44 20.68 -23.36
CA GLY A 442 18.06 22.01 -23.81
C GLY A 442 17.58 22.90 -22.67
N SER A 443 16.33 23.38 -22.75
CA SER A 443 15.68 24.17 -21.70
C SER A 443 15.00 23.32 -20.61
N TYR A 444 15.04 22.00 -20.72
CA TYR A 444 14.43 21.06 -19.78
C TYR A 444 15.46 20.34 -18.93
N SER A 445 15.06 19.84 -17.77
CA SER A 445 15.86 18.92 -16.97
C SER A 445 15.07 17.63 -16.72
N ILE A 446 15.67 16.49 -17.05
CA ILE A 446 15.10 15.18 -16.77
C ILE A 446 15.73 14.67 -15.48
N SER A 447 14.96 14.59 -14.40
CA SER A 447 15.43 14.05 -13.12
C SER A 447 14.82 12.68 -12.89
N LEU A 448 15.67 11.66 -12.79
CA LEU A 448 15.27 10.30 -12.48
C LEU A 448 15.52 10.02 -10.99
N THR A 449 14.47 9.66 -10.27
CA THR A 449 14.57 9.23 -8.86
C THR A 449 15.29 7.89 -8.74
N GLY A 450 15.89 7.61 -7.58
CA GLY A 450 16.53 6.32 -7.33
C GLY A 450 15.59 5.13 -7.55
N LEU A 451 14.32 5.27 -7.20
CA LEU A 451 13.30 4.23 -7.40
C LEU A 451 12.99 4.00 -8.89
N ALA A 452 12.88 5.07 -9.68
CA ALA A 452 12.68 4.97 -11.13
C ALA A 452 13.86 4.27 -11.81
N ILE A 453 15.09 4.67 -11.46
CA ILE A 453 16.32 4.05 -11.98
C ILE A 453 16.37 2.56 -11.62
N ALA A 454 16.13 2.21 -10.36
CA ALA A 454 16.13 0.82 -9.90
C ALA A 454 15.10 -0.05 -10.61
N SER A 455 13.91 0.49 -10.85
CA SER A 455 12.83 -0.21 -11.56
C SER A 455 13.20 -0.49 -13.01
N LEU A 456 13.73 0.52 -13.71
CA LEU A 456 14.18 0.37 -15.09
C LEU A 456 15.34 -0.63 -15.21
N LEU A 457 16.35 -0.52 -14.32
CA LEU A 457 17.49 -1.44 -14.31
C LEU A 457 17.06 -2.88 -13.97
N GLY A 458 16.15 -3.05 -13.02
CA GLY A 458 15.63 -4.37 -12.64
C GLY A 458 14.91 -5.06 -13.80
N ILE A 459 14.04 -4.35 -14.51
CA ILE A 459 13.34 -4.86 -15.70
C ILE A 459 14.35 -5.18 -16.82
N LEU A 460 15.27 -4.26 -17.07
CA LEU A 460 16.28 -4.41 -18.13
C LEU A 460 17.16 -5.64 -17.86
N LEU A 461 17.70 -5.79 -16.66
CA LEU A 461 18.52 -6.95 -16.30
C LEU A 461 17.72 -8.24 -16.37
N ASN A 462 16.47 -8.23 -15.91
CA ASN A 462 15.61 -9.39 -16.03
C ASN A 462 15.33 -9.78 -17.48
N ALA A 463 15.28 -8.82 -18.41
CA ALA A 463 15.07 -9.07 -19.83
C ALA A 463 16.36 -9.58 -20.54
N ILE A 464 17.55 -9.07 -20.17
CA ILE A 464 18.81 -9.34 -20.86
C ILE A 464 19.50 -10.60 -20.31
N LEU A 465 19.49 -10.80 -18.98
CA LEU A 465 20.22 -11.91 -18.37
C LEU A 465 19.60 -13.26 -18.74
N PRO A 466 20.41 -14.27 -19.13
CA PRO A 466 19.93 -15.59 -19.48
C PRO A 466 19.33 -16.31 -18.25
N GLY A 467 18.50 -17.34 -18.50
CA GLY A 467 17.90 -18.12 -17.42
C GLY A 467 16.60 -17.50 -16.85
N ASN A 468 15.88 -16.70 -17.63
CA ASN A 468 14.54 -16.25 -17.27
C ASN A 468 13.53 -17.39 -17.49
N ASP A 469 13.35 -18.20 -16.45
CA ASP A 469 12.46 -19.37 -16.40
C ASP A 469 11.13 -19.09 -15.67
N TYR A 470 10.92 -17.84 -15.22
CA TYR A 470 9.67 -17.44 -14.58
C TYR A 470 8.49 -17.60 -15.55
N ALA A 471 7.62 -18.55 -15.26
CA ALA A 471 6.39 -18.79 -15.99
C ALA A 471 5.20 -18.56 -15.04
N PHE A 472 4.51 -17.44 -15.25
CA PHE A 472 3.34 -17.05 -14.47
C PHE A 472 2.25 -18.15 -14.45
N ASP A 473 2.01 -18.81 -15.60
CA ASP A 473 1.01 -19.86 -15.76
C ASP A 473 1.34 -21.15 -14.99
N LYS A 474 2.62 -21.42 -14.69
CA LYS A 474 3.04 -22.59 -13.91
C LYS A 474 2.77 -22.43 -12.41
N VAL A 475 2.75 -21.22 -11.91
CA VAL A 475 2.42 -20.93 -10.51
C VAL A 475 0.91 -21.11 -10.26
N GLU A 476 0.08 -20.89 -11.27
CA GLU A 476 -1.38 -21.10 -11.18
C GLU A 476 -1.84 -22.56 -11.28
N GLY A 477 -1.03 -23.43 -11.92
CA GLY A 477 -1.40 -24.84 -12.19
C GLY A 477 -1.05 -25.82 -11.06
N GLY A 478 -0.32 -25.42 -10.05
CA GLY A 478 0.01 -26.25 -8.91
C GLY A 478 -1.03 -26.14 -7.80
N GLU A 479 -1.84 -27.18 -7.60
CA GLU A 479 -2.72 -27.34 -6.42
C GLU A 479 -1.96 -27.28 -5.06
N GLN A 480 -0.65 -27.01 -5.07
CA GLN A 480 0.22 -27.00 -3.88
C GLN A 480 0.53 -25.58 -3.34
N GLY A 481 0.07 -24.52 -3.98
CA GLY A 481 0.43 -23.13 -3.58
C GLY A 481 -0.39 -22.50 -2.45
N LEU A 482 -1.41 -23.16 -1.90
CA LEU A 482 -2.32 -22.58 -0.92
C LEU A 482 -2.33 -23.28 0.46
N ASN A 483 -1.32 -24.07 0.79
CA ASN A 483 -1.15 -24.54 2.17
C ASN A 483 -0.29 -23.57 2.99
N MET A 484 -0.80 -22.37 3.20
CA MET A 484 -0.28 -21.51 4.28
C MET A 484 -1.03 -21.85 5.57
N GLN A 485 -0.39 -22.61 6.43
CA GLN A 485 -0.74 -22.63 7.85
C GLN A 485 -0.31 -21.29 8.46
N VAL A 486 -1.28 -20.51 8.96
CA VAL A 486 -1.07 -19.31 9.77
C VAL A 486 -0.74 -19.69 11.19
#